data_ede1fea887d1bdf550a71d0e460ec023
#
_entry.id   ede1fea887d1bdf550a71d0e460ec023
#
_cell.length_a   1.000
_cell.length_b   1.000
_cell.length_c   1.000
_cell.angle_alpha   90.00
_cell.angle_beta   90.00
_cell.angle_gamma   90.00
#
_symmetry.space_group_name_H-M   'P 1'
#
loop_
_entity.id
_entity.type
_entity.pdbx_description
1 polymer ?
#
loop_
_entity_poly.entity_id
_entity_poly.type
_entity_poly.pdbx_seq_one_letter_code
_entity_poly.pdbx_strand_id
1 'polypeptide(L)'
;MKPLCVSFVEQDPQLAEKVLSQLEFAGIEAHHCQHPESLAAQHSQQSFDVVVLDSDTLGEQRLTLAGQLAKHPELRVVMISQAAEPQDRIAAIAAGADVCLTKPFNPTELIAIIHRLASRLPRTLKTGWTIDPVRALLTGPANNAIGLTAMETVLLTQLAMAPEQALRSDALEVAIWGLSDFYNNKRLQVCVSRLRKKLTHRHGPEELLATCWRSTYQFVPRMHFAPKR
;
A
#
# COMPACT_ATOMS: atom_id res chain seq x y z
N MET A 1 -10.19 2.66 -7.60
CA MET A 1 -8.79 3.09 -7.32
C MET A 1 -8.75 3.55 -5.88
N LYS A 2 -7.76 3.12 -5.08
CA LYS A 2 -7.56 3.71 -3.75
C LYS A 2 -7.23 5.19 -3.93
N PRO A 3 -7.85 6.11 -3.18
CA PRO A 3 -7.46 7.51 -3.21
C PRO A 3 -5.98 7.64 -2.81
N LEU A 4 -5.33 8.66 -3.34
CA LEU A 4 -3.98 9.04 -2.96
C LEU A 4 -3.99 9.51 -1.51
N CYS A 5 -3.14 8.93 -0.67
CA CYS A 5 -3.13 9.20 0.77
C CYS A 5 -1.90 10.03 1.16
N VAL A 6 -2.15 11.16 1.80
CA VAL A 6 -1.12 12.14 2.18
C VAL A 6 -1.17 12.42 3.68
N SER A 7 -0.01 12.44 4.32
CA SER A 7 0.12 13.00 5.67
C SER A 7 0.75 14.39 5.60
N PHE A 8 0.14 15.36 6.24
CA PHE A 8 0.66 16.72 6.37
C PHE A 8 1.11 16.98 7.81
N VAL A 9 2.41 17.10 7.99
CA VAL A 9 3.04 17.34 9.29
C VAL A 9 3.18 18.85 9.50
N GLU A 10 2.33 19.39 10.38
CA GLU A 10 2.23 20.83 10.67
C GLU A 10 1.71 21.03 12.10
N GLN A 11 2.31 21.93 12.87
CA GLN A 11 1.88 22.21 14.23
C GLN A 11 0.76 23.26 14.30
N ASP A 12 0.68 24.17 13.30
CA ASP A 12 -0.41 25.15 13.21
C ASP A 12 -1.68 24.49 12.65
N PRO A 13 -2.74 24.31 13.48
CA PRO A 13 -3.98 23.67 13.04
C PRO A 13 -4.71 24.46 11.95
N GLN A 14 -4.61 25.79 11.95
CA GLN A 14 -5.31 26.63 10.99
C GLN A 14 -4.68 26.53 9.59
N LEU A 15 -3.35 26.50 9.54
CA LEU A 15 -2.62 26.26 8.29
C LEU A 15 -2.87 24.84 7.78
N ALA A 16 -2.84 23.86 8.68
CA ALA A 16 -3.13 22.47 8.35
C ALA A 16 -4.53 22.32 7.75
N GLU A 17 -5.56 22.84 8.40
CA GLU A 17 -6.94 22.76 7.94
C GLU A 17 -7.11 23.35 6.54
N LYS A 18 -6.49 24.52 6.29
CA LYS A 18 -6.55 25.19 4.98
C LYS A 18 -5.91 24.34 3.87
N VAL A 19 -4.77 23.70 4.13
CA VAL A 19 -4.09 22.87 3.14
C VAL A 19 -4.85 21.57 2.93
N LEU A 20 -5.29 20.92 4.01
CA LEU A 20 -6.04 19.67 3.96
C LEU A 20 -7.33 19.80 3.18
N SER A 21 -8.12 20.88 3.40
CA SER A 21 -9.34 21.14 2.66
C SER A 21 -9.11 21.23 1.14
N GLN A 22 -7.98 21.81 0.72
CA GLN A 22 -7.62 21.89 -0.70
C GLN A 22 -7.21 20.52 -1.28
N LEU A 23 -6.52 19.71 -0.51
CA LEU A 23 -6.14 18.34 -0.89
C LEU A 23 -7.38 17.45 -1.04
N GLU A 24 -8.29 17.52 -0.08
CA GLU A 24 -9.56 16.78 -0.09
C GLU A 24 -10.45 17.20 -1.28
N PHE A 25 -10.53 18.51 -1.57
CA PHE A 25 -11.25 18.99 -2.74
C PHE A 25 -10.66 18.45 -4.06
N ALA A 26 -9.35 18.19 -4.09
CA ALA A 26 -8.67 17.56 -5.22
C ALA A 26 -8.81 16.02 -5.24
N GLY A 27 -9.59 15.42 -4.34
CA GLY A 27 -9.79 13.98 -4.25
C GLY A 27 -8.63 13.22 -3.61
N ILE A 28 -7.77 13.90 -2.85
CA ILE A 28 -6.66 13.33 -2.10
C ILE A 28 -7.13 13.09 -0.66
N GLU A 29 -6.94 11.86 -0.16
CA GLU A 29 -7.18 11.54 1.24
C GLU A 29 -6.04 12.14 2.08
N ALA A 30 -6.34 13.16 2.87
CA ALA A 30 -5.32 13.94 3.57
C ALA A 30 -5.49 13.84 5.10
N HIS A 31 -4.38 13.62 5.80
CA HIS A 31 -4.35 13.44 7.25
C HIS A 31 -3.42 14.45 7.90
N HIS A 32 -3.91 15.10 8.96
CA HIS A 32 -3.09 15.97 9.78
C HIS A 32 -2.25 15.16 10.78
N CYS A 33 -0.97 15.47 10.81
CA CYS A 33 -0.03 14.94 11.80
C CYS A 33 0.58 16.12 12.56
N GLN A 34 0.04 16.41 13.74
CA GLN A 34 0.51 17.55 14.53
C GLN A 34 1.90 17.29 15.15
N HIS A 35 2.20 16.04 15.47
CA HIS A 35 3.43 15.65 16.14
C HIS A 35 4.21 14.63 15.29
N PRO A 36 5.44 14.93 14.88
CA PRO A 36 6.26 14.06 14.05
C PRO A 36 6.43 12.64 14.61
N GLU A 37 6.45 12.51 15.93
CA GLU A 37 6.60 11.25 16.64
C GLU A 37 5.44 10.30 16.39
N SER A 38 4.25 10.84 16.12
CA SER A 38 3.05 10.04 15.83
C SER A 38 2.98 9.54 14.37
N LEU A 39 3.82 10.09 13.49
CA LEU A 39 3.81 9.78 12.05
C LEU A 39 4.05 8.28 11.78
N ALA A 40 5.01 7.66 12.49
CA ALA A 40 5.32 6.24 12.32
C ALA A 40 4.14 5.35 12.74
N ALA A 41 3.45 5.69 13.83
CA ALA A 41 2.27 4.98 14.29
C ALA A 41 1.09 5.16 13.32
N GLN A 42 0.87 6.38 12.83
CA GLN A 42 -0.15 6.65 11.82
C GLN A 42 0.15 5.92 10.51
N HIS A 43 1.41 5.90 10.06
CA HIS A 43 1.81 5.20 8.83
C HIS A 43 1.62 3.68 8.91
N SER A 44 1.80 3.08 10.10
CA SER A 44 1.54 1.64 10.29
C SER A 44 0.06 1.28 10.25
N GLN A 45 -0.81 2.19 10.66
CA GLN A 45 -2.27 2.02 10.60
C GLN A 45 -2.82 2.36 9.20
N GLN A 46 -2.26 3.40 8.59
CA GLN A 46 -2.71 3.94 7.32
C GLN A 46 -1.50 4.31 6.45
N SER A 47 -1.23 3.50 5.44
CA SER A 47 -0.09 3.73 4.55
C SER A 47 -0.24 5.02 3.76
N PHE A 48 0.67 5.97 3.94
CA PHE A 48 0.76 7.20 3.17
C PHE A 48 1.58 6.99 1.89
N ASP A 49 1.18 7.66 0.82
CA ASP A 49 1.93 7.71 -0.44
C ASP A 49 2.91 8.88 -0.45
N VAL A 50 2.49 10.02 0.14
CA VAL A 50 3.31 11.22 0.26
C VAL A 50 3.22 11.77 1.69
N VAL A 51 4.35 12.18 2.23
CA VAL A 51 4.42 12.96 3.47
C VAL A 51 4.88 14.37 3.13
N VAL A 52 4.10 15.35 3.55
CA VAL A 52 4.43 16.77 3.44
C VAL A 52 4.90 17.26 4.80
N LEU A 53 6.12 17.73 4.89
CA LEU A 53 6.76 18.19 6.12
C LEU A 53 6.87 19.71 6.11
N ASP A 54 6.26 20.38 7.07
CA ASP A 54 6.59 21.78 7.32
C ASP A 54 7.91 21.88 8.10
N SER A 55 8.94 22.35 7.45
CA SER A 55 10.29 22.38 8.02
C SER A 55 10.47 23.47 9.07
N ASP A 56 9.67 24.53 9.05
CA ASP A 56 9.78 25.63 10.00
C ASP A 56 9.34 25.19 11.39
N THR A 57 8.36 24.29 11.45
CA THR A 57 7.84 23.72 12.71
C THR A 57 8.71 22.60 13.26
N LEU A 58 9.46 21.91 12.40
CA LEU A 58 10.30 20.76 12.77
C LEU A 58 11.71 21.12 13.26
N GLY A 59 12.16 22.35 13.00
CA GLY A 59 13.49 22.82 13.41
C GLY A 59 14.62 21.89 12.96
N GLU A 60 15.51 21.52 13.88
CA GLU A 60 16.67 20.66 13.59
C GLU A 60 16.29 19.21 13.23
N GLN A 61 15.12 18.75 13.65
CA GLN A 61 14.67 17.37 13.39
C GLN A 61 14.25 17.16 11.94
N ARG A 62 14.00 18.23 11.15
CA ARG A 62 13.51 18.18 9.78
C ARG A 62 14.34 17.28 8.86
N LEU A 63 15.66 17.39 8.91
CA LEU A 63 16.55 16.60 8.05
C LEU A 63 16.63 15.14 8.47
N THR A 64 16.68 14.88 9.78
CA THR A 64 16.68 13.53 10.33
C THR A 64 15.41 12.79 9.97
N LEU A 65 14.26 13.44 10.10
CA LEU A 65 12.96 12.87 9.76
C LEU A 65 12.85 12.60 8.25
N ALA A 66 13.26 13.56 7.41
CA ALA A 66 13.30 13.35 5.95
C ALA A 66 14.16 12.13 5.57
N GLY A 67 15.35 11.99 6.19
CA GLY A 67 16.23 10.86 5.96
C GLY A 67 15.68 9.52 6.44
N GLN A 68 14.90 9.50 7.50
CA GLN A 68 14.20 8.30 7.97
C GLN A 68 13.11 7.90 6.99
N LEU A 69 12.29 8.85 6.54
CA LEU A 69 11.20 8.62 5.60
C LEU A 69 11.70 8.18 4.22
N ALA A 70 12.82 8.74 3.76
CA ALA A 70 13.43 8.38 2.47
C ALA A 70 13.92 6.93 2.39
N LYS A 71 14.10 6.24 3.53
CA LYS A 71 14.42 4.81 3.56
C LYS A 71 13.25 3.92 3.08
N HIS A 72 12.05 4.50 3.00
CA HIS A 72 10.85 3.82 2.53
C HIS A 72 10.65 4.09 1.02
N PRO A 73 11.02 3.18 0.12
CA PRO A 73 10.98 3.39 -1.33
C PRO A 73 9.57 3.67 -1.85
N GLU A 74 8.62 3.33 -1.05
CA GLU A 74 7.20 3.49 -1.30
C GLU A 74 6.63 4.84 -0.86
N LEU A 75 7.36 5.66 -0.19
CA LEU A 75 6.94 6.95 0.31
C LEU A 75 7.65 8.05 -0.46
N ARG A 76 7.01 9.20 -0.61
CA ARG A 76 7.64 10.42 -1.13
C ARG A 76 7.57 11.50 -0.09
N VAL A 77 8.60 12.34 -0.06
CA VAL A 77 8.75 13.40 0.93
C VAL A 77 8.78 14.75 0.23
N VAL A 78 7.83 15.60 0.58
CA VAL A 78 7.80 17.02 0.19
C VAL A 78 8.12 17.84 1.42
N MET A 79 9.11 18.73 1.35
CA MET A 79 9.38 19.69 2.40
C MET A 79 8.86 21.07 2.01
N ILE A 80 8.21 21.75 2.96
CA ILE A 80 7.76 23.13 2.82
C ILE A 80 8.56 23.98 3.79
N SER A 81 9.09 25.12 3.36
CA SER A 81 9.92 26.00 4.20
C SER A 81 9.78 27.47 3.81
N GLN A 82 9.90 28.35 4.79
CA GLN A 82 10.12 29.78 4.55
C GLN A 82 11.55 30.07 4.10
N ALA A 83 12.52 29.19 4.44
CA ALA A 83 13.92 29.39 4.12
C ALA A 83 14.14 29.40 2.60
N ALA A 84 14.46 30.56 2.08
CA ALA A 84 14.77 30.76 0.67
C ALA A 84 16.26 30.47 0.35
N GLU A 85 17.08 30.16 1.37
CA GLU A 85 18.50 29.92 1.17
C GLU A 85 18.76 28.67 0.35
N PRO A 86 19.54 28.75 -0.73
CA PRO A 86 19.85 27.59 -1.58
C PRO A 86 20.46 26.43 -0.80
N GLN A 87 21.23 26.72 0.25
CA GLN A 87 21.89 25.72 1.08
C GLN A 87 20.90 24.87 1.88
N ASP A 88 19.83 25.45 2.42
CA ASP A 88 18.79 24.72 3.15
C ASP A 88 18.04 23.76 2.23
N ARG A 89 17.75 24.19 1.00
CA ARG A 89 17.12 23.34 -0.01
C ARG A 89 18.02 22.18 -0.44
N ILE A 90 19.32 22.45 -0.62
CA ILE A 90 20.30 21.41 -0.94
C ILE A 90 20.38 20.41 0.21
N ALA A 91 20.45 20.89 1.46
CA ALA A 91 20.49 20.03 2.63
C ALA A 91 19.23 19.15 2.77
N ALA A 92 18.05 19.70 2.50
CA ALA A 92 16.80 18.97 2.52
C ALA A 92 16.74 17.86 1.46
N ILE A 93 17.15 18.16 0.22
CA ILE A 93 17.22 17.17 -0.87
C ILE A 93 18.29 16.11 -0.57
N ALA A 94 19.45 16.49 -0.08
CA ALA A 94 20.50 15.56 0.31
C ALA A 94 20.07 14.65 1.48
N ALA A 95 19.22 15.14 2.37
CA ALA A 95 18.65 14.36 3.45
C ALA A 95 17.58 13.34 2.98
N GLY A 96 16.99 13.55 1.79
CA GLY A 96 16.04 12.61 1.21
C GLY A 96 14.67 13.19 0.84
N ALA A 97 14.50 14.52 0.87
CA ALA A 97 13.32 15.15 0.32
C ALA A 97 13.30 15.02 -1.22
N ASP A 98 12.18 14.59 -1.78
CA ASP A 98 11.98 14.53 -3.24
C ASP A 98 11.79 15.92 -3.85
N VAL A 99 11.17 16.84 -3.10
CA VAL A 99 10.90 18.22 -3.50
C VAL A 99 10.92 19.13 -2.28
N CYS A 100 11.45 20.35 -2.47
CA CYS A 100 11.33 21.46 -1.52
C CYS A 100 10.48 22.57 -2.13
N LEU A 101 9.42 22.97 -1.42
CA LEU A 101 8.51 24.03 -1.80
C LEU A 101 8.70 25.23 -0.85
N THR A 102 8.80 26.42 -1.41
CA THR A 102 9.04 27.64 -0.60
C THR A 102 7.71 28.35 -0.29
N LYS A 103 7.55 28.79 0.95
CA LYS A 103 6.40 29.65 1.35
C LYS A 103 6.63 31.09 0.89
N PRO A 104 5.57 31.80 0.48
CA PRO A 104 4.22 31.31 0.28
C PRO A 104 4.11 30.46 -0.97
N PHE A 105 3.35 29.35 -0.92
CA PHE A 105 3.14 28.47 -2.06
C PHE A 105 1.66 28.46 -2.50
N ASN A 106 1.44 28.09 -3.76
CA ASN A 106 0.11 27.88 -4.26
C ASN A 106 -0.33 26.44 -3.96
N PRO A 107 -1.48 26.20 -3.29
CA PRO A 107 -1.98 24.86 -3.04
C PRO A 107 -2.12 23.99 -4.32
N THR A 108 -2.46 24.59 -5.45
CA THR A 108 -2.51 23.88 -6.74
C THR A 108 -1.14 23.36 -7.17
N GLU A 109 -0.07 24.09 -6.86
CA GLU A 109 1.31 23.62 -7.10
C GLU A 109 1.64 22.42 -6.23
N LEU A 110 1.32 22.47 -4.94
CA LEU A 110 1.50 21.34 -4.03
C LEU A 110 0.74 20.10 -4.51
N ILE A 111 -0.52 20.25 -4.92
CA ILE A 111 -1.35 19.18 -5.47
C ILE A 111 -0.70 18.58 -6.72
N ALA A 112 -0.22 19.39 -7.65
CA ALA A 112 0.46 18.91 -8.87
C ALA A 112 1.75 18.14 -8.56
N ILE A 113 2.55 18.61 -7.59
CA ILE A 113 3.74 17.93 -7.10
C ILE A 113 3.37 16.58 -6.49
N ILE A 114 2.39 16.54 -5.60
CA ILE A 114 1.92 15.31 -4.96
C ILE A 114 1.49 14.28 -6.01
N HIS A 115 0.66 14.65 -6.98
CA HIS A 115 0.25 13.76 -8.06
C HIS A 115 1.44 13.27 -8.88
N ARG A 116 2.40 14.15 -9.18
CA ARG A 116 3.60 13.78 -9.95
C ARG A 116 4.48 12.81 -9.19
N LEU A 117 4.71 13.03 -7.91
CA LEU A 117 5.50 12.15 -7.06
C LEU A 117 4.82 10.79 -6.88
N ALA A 118 3.53 10.79 -6.59
CA ALA A 118 2.74 9.57 -6.44
C ALA A 118 2.70 8.73 -7.73
N SER A 119 2.71 9.35 -8.91
CA SER A 119 2.75 8.64 -10.19
C SER A 119 4.05 7.88 -10.42
N ARG A 120 5.12 8.26 -9.72
CA ARG A 120 6.45 7.63 -9.78
C ARG A 120 6.69 6.62 -8.66
N LEU A 121 5.78 6.54 -7.70
CA LEU A 121 5.86 5.49 -6.71
C LEU A 121 5.77 4.15 -7.43
N PRO A 122 6.63 3.20 -7.08
CA PRO A 122 6.36 1.84 -7.51
C PRO A 122 4.94 1.55 -7.03
N ARG A 123 4.03 1.32 -7.97
CA ARG A 123 2.70 0.81 -7.65
C ARG A 123 2.84 -0.63 -7.15
N THR A 124 3.62 -0.80 -6.12
CA THR A 124 3.45 -1.93 -5.23
C THR A 124 2.11 -1.66 -4.57
N LEU A 125 1.16 -2.48 -4.90
CA LEU A 125 -0.17 -2.51 -4.28
C LEU A 125 0.00 -2.75 -2.78
N LYS A 126 0.33 -1.69 -2.03
CA LYS A 126 0.73 -1.75 -0.63
C LYS A 126 -0.36 -2.17 0.34
N THR A 127 -1.58 -2.25 -0.14
CA THR A 127 -2.73 -2.68 0.67
C THR A 127 -3.38 -3.94 0.11
N GLY A 128 -2.74 -4.59 -0.83
CA GLY A 128 -3.26 -5.79 -1.47
C GLY A 128 -2.25 -6.94 -1.46
N TRP A 129 -2.79 -8.11 -1.58
CA TRP A 129 -2.03 -9.31 -1.83
C TRP A 129 -1.63 -9.35 -3.31
N THR A 130 -0.39 -9.76 -3.59
CA THR A 130 0.11 -9.86 -4.95
C THR A 130 0.49 -11.30 -5.25
N ILE A 131 -0.05 -11.88 -6.32
CA ILE A 131 0.34 -13.19 -6.80
C ILE A 131 1.28 -13.07 -8.01
N ASP A 132 2.39 -13.78 -7.96
CA ASP A 132 3.31 -14.02 -9.08
C ASP A 132 3.22 -15.50 -9.47
N PRO A 133 2.42 -15.86 -10.48
CA PRO A 133 2.27 -17.26 -10.87
C PRO A 133 3.54 -17.87 -11.46
N VAL A 134 4.42 -17.05 -12.06
CA VAL A 134 5.68 -17.51 -12.69
C VAL A 134 6.68 -17.91 -11.62
N ARG A 135 6.78 -17.14 -10.56
CA ARG A 135 7.68 -17.42 -9.42
C ARG A 135 7.05 -18.28 -8.34
N ALA A 136 5.76 -18.60 -8.49
CA ALA A 136 4.96 -19.28 -7.49
C ALA A 136 5.05 -18.60 -6.10
N LEU A 137 4.85 -17.28 -6.07
CA LEU A 137 4.92 -16.45 -4.87
C LEU A 137 3.61 -15.70 -4.63
N LEU A 138 3.18 -15.69 -3.39
CA LEU A 138 2.14 -14.80 -2.88
C LEU A 138 2.79 -13.81 -1.90
N THR A 139 2.64 -12.52 -2.15
CA THR A 139 3.21 -11.45 -1.32
C THR A 139 2.10 -10.66 -0.65
N GLY A 140 2.13 -10.57 0.66
CA GLY A 140 1.19 -9.80 1.46
C GLY A 140 1.58 -8.33 1.63
N PRO A 141 0.72 -7.53 2.29
CA PRO A 141 0.92 -6.08 2.47
C PRO A 141 2.25 -5.70 3.14
N ALA A 142 2.75 -6.55 4.05
CA ALA A 142 4.04 -6.35 4.74
C ALA A 142 5.25 -6.82 3.91
N ASN A 143 5.09 -7.01 2.60
CA ASN A 143 6.11 -7.57 1.71
C ASN A 143 6.63 -8.97 2.10
N ASN A 144 5.88 -9.68 2.93
CA ASN A 144 6.18 -11.05 3.32
C ASN A 144 5.79 -11.99 2.18
N ALA A 145 6.79 -12.57 1.51
CA ALA A 145 6.57 -13.51 0.42
C ALA A 145 6.36 -14.93 0.96
N ILE A 146 5.35 -15.60 0.41
CA ILE A 146 5.02 -17.01 0.69
C ILE A 146 5.22 -17.81 -0.59
N GLY A 147 6.11 -18.81 -0.53
CA GLY A 147 6.27 -19.76 -1.64
C GLY A 147 5.02 -20.64 -1.76
N LEU A 148 4.53 -20.77 -2.98
CA LEU A 148 3.36 -21.59 -3.31
C LEU A 148 3.76 -22.89 -3.98
N THR A 149 3.00 -23.96 -3.76
CA THR A 149 3.05 -25.17 -4.61
C THR A 149 2.34 -24.88 -5.94
N ALA A 150 2.60 -25.69 -6.95
CA ALA A 150 1.93 -25.56 -8.26
C ALA A 150 0.39 -25.50 -8.12
N MET A 151 -0.18 -26.37 -7.27
CA MET A 151 -1.62 -26.42 -7.02
C MET A 151 -2.15 -25.15 -6.33
N GLU A 152 -1.45 -24.66 -5.31
CA GLU A 152 -1.79 -23.42 -4.61
C GLU A 152 -1.69 -22.22 -5.55
N THR A 153 -0.71 -22.21 -6.45
CA THR A 153 -0.53 -21.16 -7.47
C THR A 153 -1.72 -21.13 -8.42
N VAL A 154 -2.12 -22.28 -8.96
CA VAL A 154 -3.28 -22.35 -9.87
C VAL A 154 -4.55 -21.91 -9.14
N LEU A 155 -4.80 -22.41 -7.93
CA LEU A 155 -5.98 -22.07 -7.12
C LEU A 155 -6.06 -20.56 -6.90
N LEU A 156 -4.99 -19.92 -6.40
CA LEU A 156 -4.98 -18.50 -6.14
C LEU A 156 -5.05 -17.67 -7.44
N THR A 157 -4.45 -18.14 -8.53
CA THR A 157 -4.55 -17.49 -9.84
C THR A 157 -5.98 -17.47 -10.34
N GLN A 158 -6.71 -18.58 -10.22
CA GLN A 158 -8.12 -18.65 -10.61
C GLN A 158 -8.99 -17.72 -9.76
N LEU A 159 -8.76 -17.68 -8.44
CA LEU A 159 -9.45 -16.73 -7.57
C LEU A 159 -9.13 -15.28 -7.95
N ALA A 160 -7.85 -14.94 -8.22
CA ALA A 160 -7.47 -13.58 -8.61
C ALA A 160 -8.12 -13.10 -9.91
N MET A 161 -8.42 -14.03 -10.83
CA MET A 161 -9.10 -13.73 -12.10
C MET A 161 -10.62 -13.66 -11.98
N ALA A 162 -11.18 -14.25 -10.94
CA ALA A 162 -12.62 -14.34 -10.76
C ALA A 162 -13.23 -13.02 -10.26
N PRO A 163 -14.51 -12.74 -10.60
CA PRO A 163 -15.25 -11.64 -10.01
C PRO A 163 -15.25 -11.75 -8.48
N GLU A 164 -15.03 -10.63 -7.80
CA GLU A 164 -14.94 -10.55 -6.32
C GLU A 164 -13.94 -11.54 -5.70
N GLN A 165 -13.06 -12.12 -6.52
CA GLN A 165 -12.06 -13.12 -6.13
C GLN A 165 -12.68 -14.36 -5.46
N ALA A 166 -13.86 -14.75 -5.93
CA ALA A 166 -14.66 -15.85 -5.42
C ALA A 166 -15.00 -16.82 -6.54
N LEU A 167 -14.85 -18.13 -6.28
CA LEU A 167 -15.21 -19.20 -7.18
C LEU A 167 -15.81 -20.39 -6.41
N ARG A 168 -16.79 -21.04 -7.02
CA ARG A 168 -17.34 -22.28 -6.50
C ARG A 168 -16.33 -23.42 -6.61
N SER A 169 -16.45 -24.41 -5.71
CA SER A 169 -15.57 -25.58 -5.70
C SER A 169 -15.56 -26.33 -7.02
N ASP A 170 -16.75 -26.54 -7.64
CA ASP A 170 -16.86 -27.21 -8.92
C ASP A 170 -16.12 -26.48 -10.06
N ALA A 171 -16.23 -25.15 -10.10
CA ALA A 171 -15.50 -24.32 -11.07
C ALA A 171 -13.97 -24.35 -10.86
N LEU A 172 -13.53 -24.36 -9.60
CA LEU A 172 -12.10 -24.52 -9.26
C LEU A 172 -11.58 -25.91 -9.64
N GLU A 173 -12.35 -26.96 -9.37
CA GLU A 173 -12.01 -28.33 -9.74
C GLU A 173 -11.83 -28.48 -11.26
N VAL A 174 -12.76 -27.93 -12.04
CA VAL A 174 -12.69 -27.93 -13.51
C VAL A 174 -11.45 -27.12 -13.97
N ALA A 175 -11.20 -25.98 -13.37
CA ALA A 175 -10.04 -25.15 -13.75
C ALA A 175 -8.69 -25.81 -13.44
N ILE A 176 -8.62 -26.62 -12.37
CA ILE A 176 -7.37 -27.24 -11.92
C ILE A 176 -7.16 -28.63 -12.57
N TRP A 177 -8.23 -29.44 -12.72
CA TRP A 177 -8.15 -30.85 -13.15
C TRP A 177 -8.97 -31.19 -14.40
N GLY A 178 -9.69 -30.22 -14.97
CA GLY A 178 -10.50 -30.41 -16.17
C GLY A 178 -11.89 -31.00 -15.90
N LEU A 179 -12.13 -31.48 -14.70
CA LEU A 179 -13.45 -32.04 -14.32
C LEU A 179 -13.71 -31.86 -12.81
N SER A 180 -15.01 -31.83 -12.46
CA SER A 180 -15.45 -31.78 -11.07
C SER A 180 -16.04 -33.15 -10.70
N ASP A 181 -15.47 -33.77 -9.68
CA ASP A 181 -15.92 -35.03 -9.13
C ASP A 181 -15.65 -35.17 -7.64
N PHE A 182 -16.13 -36.22 -7.02
CA PHE A 182 -15.95 -36.48 -5.59
C PHE A 182 -14.47 -36.53 -5.20
N TYR A 183 -13.62 -37.09 -6.03
CA TYR A 183 -12.18 -37.24 -5.75
C TYR A 183 -11.48 -35.89 -5.81
N ASN A 184 -11.72 -35.08 -6.84
CA ASN A 184 -11.14 -33.76 -7.00
C ASN A 184 -11.66 -32.80 -5.93
N ASN A 185 -12.91 -32.92 -5.51
CA ASN A 185 -13.43 -32.12 -4.38
C ASN A 185 -12.64 -32.39 -3.08
N LYS A 186 -12.37 -33.65 -2.76
CA LYS A 186 -11.53 -33.99 -1.60
C LYS A 186 -10.11 -33.42 -1.70
N ARG A 187 -9.49 -33.52 -2.87
CA ARG A 187 -8.17 -32.94 -3.14
C ARG A 187 -8.17 -31.42 -2.97
N LEU A 188 -9.20 -30.73 -3.46
CA LEU A 188 -9.36 -29.28 -3.30
C LEU A 188 -9.48 -28.90 -1.83
N GLN A 189 -10.30 -29.58 -1.05
CA GLN A 189 -10.44 -29.36 0.39
C GLN A 189 -9.11 -29.50 1.13
N VAL A 190 -8.30 -30.50 0.81
CA VAL A 190 -6.97 -30.71 1.40
C VAL A 190 -6.02 -29.59 0.99
N CYS A 191 -6.03 -29.16 -0.27
CA CYS A 191 -5.23 -28.05 -0.77
C CYS A 191 -5.57 -26.74 -0.03
N VAL A 192 -6.86 -26.42 0.05
CA VAL A 192 -7.35 -25.23 0.76
C VAL A 192 -6.96 -25.26 2.25
N SER A 193 -7.14 -26.42 2.90
CA SER A 193 -6.78 -26.56 4.33
C SER A 193 -5.28 -26.33 4.57
N ARG A 194 -4.42 -26.87 3.71
CA ARG A 194 -2.97 -26.65 3.80
C ARG A 194 -2.58 -25.20 3.54
N LEU A 195 -3.18 -24.59 2.52
CA LEU A 195 -2.93 -23.18 2.19
C LEU A 195 -3.38 -22.27 3.34
N ARG A 196 -4.55 -22.49 3.94
CA ARG A 196 -4.99 -21.75 5.13
C ARG A 196 -3.97 -21.81 6.27
N LYS A 197 -3.50 -23.00 6.63
CA LYS A 197 -2.47 -23.16 7.67
C LYS A 197 -1.20 -22.39 7.34
N LYS A 198 -0.76 -22.42 6.08
CA LYS A 198 0.41 -21.68 5.60
C LYS A 198 0.21 -20.16 5.72
N LEU A 199 -0.96 -19.65 5.32
CA LEU A 199 -1.33 -18.25 5.41
C LEU A 199 -1.39 -17.78 6.87
N THR A 200 -2.10 -18.51 7.74
CA THR A 200 -2.20 -18.20 9.17
C THR A 200 -0.84 -18.19 9.86
N HIS A 201 0.03 -19.13 9.55
CA HIS A 201 1.39 -19.18 10.15
C HIS A 201 2.24 -17.96 9.78
N ARG A 202 2.05 -17.38 8.60
CA ARG A 202 2.84 -16.28 8.08
C ARG A 202 2.26 -14.89 8.32
N HIS A 203 0.93 -14.78 8.42
CA HIS A 203 0.23 -13.49 8.49
C HIS A 203 -0.73 -13.35 9.69
N GLY A 204 -0.76 -14.34 10.59
CA GLY A 204 -1.63 -14.29 11.76
C GLY A 204 -3.02 -14.87 11.52
N PRO A 205 -3.93 -14.74 12.50
CA PRO A 205 -5.20 -15.46 12.56
C PRO A 205 -6.28 -14.95 11.60
N GLU A 206 -6.01 -13.96 10.77
CA GLU A 206 -6.97 -13.46 9.78
C GLU A 206 -7.35 -14.54 8.76
N GLU A 207 -8.63 -14.70 8.50
CA GLU A 207 -9.14 -15.65 7.51
C GLU A 207 -8.99 -15.07 6.09
N LEU A 208 -7.80 -15.24 5.49
CA LEU A 208 -7.50 -14.72 4.15
C LEU A 208 -8.19 -15.51 3.03
N LEU A 209 -8.51 -16.77 3.27
CA LEU A 209 -9.19 -17.66 2.31
C LEU A 209 -10.44 -18.22 2.97
N ALA A 210 -11.57 -17.55 2.76
CA ALA A 210 -12.84 -17.91 3.34
C ALA A 210 -13.57 -18.99 2.53
N THR A 211 -14.49 -19.71 3.19
CA THR A 211 -15.51 -20.51 2.52
C THR A 211 -16.85 -19.84 2.71
N CYS A 212 -17.42 -19.37 1.62
CA CYS A 212 -18.72 -18.74 1.57
C CYS A 212 -19.83 -19.76 1.29
N TRP A 213 -21.07 -19.26 1.19
CA TRP A 213 -22.24 -20.07 0.91
C TRP A 213 -22.10 -20.92 -0.36
N ARG A 214 -22.70 -22.10 -0.41
CA ARG A 214 -22.68 -23.08 -1.53
C ARG A 214 -21.27 -23.51 -1.96
N SER A 215 -20.39 -23.78 -1.00
CA SER A 215 -19.01 -24.23 -1.24
C SER A 215 -18.21 -23.31 -2.17
N THR A 216 -18.38 -22.01 -2.01
CA THR A 216 -17.64 -20.98 -2.72
C THR A 216 -16.40 -20.62 -1.89
N TYR A 217 -15.23 -20.65 -2.50
CA TYR A 217 -13.98 -20.15 -1.91
C TYR A 217 -13.74 -18.73 -2.35
N GLN A 218 -13.35 -17.86 -1.42
CA GLN A 218 -13.04 -16.46 -1.66
C GLN A 218 -11.73 -16.07 -1.01
N PHE A 219 -10.89 -15.36 -1.75
CA PHE A 219 -9.75 -14.68 -1.14
C PHE A 219 -10.24 -13.31 -0.67
N VAL A 220 -10.35 -13.13 0.66
CA VAL A 220 -11.04 -11.98 1.29
C VAL A 220 -10.35 -10.65 1.00
N PRO A 221 -9.00 -10.49 1.16
CA PRO A 221 -8.32 -9.27 0.76
C PRO A 221 -8.23 -9.20 -0.78
N ARG A 222 -8.19 -7.99 -1.32
CA ARG A 222 -7.94 -7.84 -2.77
C ARG A 222 -6.54 -8.35 -3.14
N MET A 223 -6.50 -9.25 -4.09
CA MET A 223 -5.29 -9.83 -4.67
C MET A 223 -5.11 -9.35 -6.11
N HIS A 224 -3.87 -9.06 -6.49
CA HIS A 224 -3.50 -8.56 -7.81
C HIS A 224 -2.37 -9.40 -8.40
N PHE A 225 -2.21 -9.35 -9.72
CA PHE A 225 -1.05 -9.96 -10.34
C PHE A 225 0.19 -9.10 -10.17
N ALA A 226 1.34 -9.75 -9.94
CA ALA A 226 2.62 -9.07 -9.98
C ALA A 226 2.85 -8.41 -11.35
N PRO A 227 3.44 -7.20 -11.40
CA PRO A 227 3.75 -6.56 -12.68
C PRO A 227 4.71 -7.44 -13.48
N LYS A 228 4.42 -7.62 -14.77
CA LYS A 228 5.35 -8.27 -15.69
C LYS A 228 6.62 -7.41 -15.78
N ARG A 229 7.75 -7.96 -15.40
CA ARG A 229 9.06 -7.34 -15.66
C ARG A 229 9.48 -7.55 -17.09
#